data_7e78feb719c0c5c06461907761cf44fa
#
_entry.id   7e78feb719c0c5c06461907761cf44fa
#
_cell.length_a   1.000
_cell.length_b   1.000
_cell.length_c   1.000
_cell.angle_alpha   90.00
_cell.angle_beta   90.00
_cell.angle_gamma   90.00
#
_symmetry.space_group_name_H-M   'P 1'
#
loop_
_entity.id
_entity.type
_entity.pdbx_description
1 polymer ?
#
loop_
_entity_poly.entity_id
_entity_poly.type
_entity_poly.pdbx_seq_one_letter_code
_entity_poly.pdbx_strand_id
1 'polypeptide(L)'
;MKKVFLTLMAVLAFAGLRAQEVNVEVSPINESTLEQEGFNVFFLNSMNFGFVSPLSQPEGMGAKHFGSYELGINVFELSYTPVVGQNVSFAMGLADRFFKTRHKSIINNRDGVYFLEPFPAGTEGNRKRKSRLDVYSLNASVGYKVKVSDQLNIGFDVIGNYNFGAKSVSKYKMGGDKKKVTHRHFKTQKFTPEYRITFGFEDVDFYIKFAPHSLFQKEYGPKLTYMSIGFLF
;
A
#
# COMPACT_ATOMS: atom_id res chain seq x y z
N MET A 1 -9.70 5.90 21.93
CA MET A 1 -8.58 6.28 21.05
C MET A 1 -7.47 7.06 21.74
N LYS A 2 -7.76 8.16 22.47
CA LYS A 2 -6.71 8.90 23.21
C LYS A 2 -5.89 8.08 24.20
N LYS A 3 -6.51 7.11 24.91
CA LYS A 3 -5.81 6.26 25.91
C LYS A 3 -4.83 5.27 25.26
N VAL A 4 -5.15 4.71 24.07
CA VAL A 4 -4.27 3.79 23.34
C VAL A 4 -3.05 4.53 22.80
N PHE A 5 -3.24 5.74 22.28
CA PHE A 5 -2.16 6.58 21.79
C PHE A 5 -1.22 7.00 22.93
N LEU A 6 -1.79 7.36 24.09
CA LEU A 6 -0.98 7.71 25.29
C LEU A 6 -0.20 6.49 25.81
N THR A 7 -0.78 5.29 25.78
CA THR A 7 -0.09 4.07 26.21
C THR A 7 1.05 3.72 25.24
N LEU A 8 0.84 3.87 23.94
CA LEU A 8 1.89 3.65 22.94
C LEU A 8 3.02 4.64 23.09
N MET A 9 2.72 5.93 23.30
CA MET A 9 3.71 6.97 23.58
C MET A 9 4.44 6.74 24.91
N ALA A 10 3.75 6.24 25.94
CA ALA A 10 4.37 5.90 27.22
C ALA A 10 5.31 4.69 27.09
N VAL A 11 4.94 3.65 26.32
CA VAL A 11 5.82 2.51 26.04
C VAL A 11 7.05 2.92 25.25
N LEU A 12 6.90 3.81 24.28
CA LEU A 12 8.03 4.39 23.53
C LEU A 12 8.92 5.27 24.42
N ALA A 13 8.32 6.06 25.32
CA ALA A 13 9.08 6.88 26.28
C ALA A 13 9.81 6.02 27.33
N PHE A 14 9.23 4.92 27.81
CA PHE A 14 9.89 4.01 28.73
C PHE A 14 11.00 3.17 28.08
N ALA A 15 10.86 2.82 26.80
CA ALA A 15 11.94 2.19 26.02
C ALA A 15 13.12 3.15 25.78
N GLY A 16 12.85 4.46 25.66
CA GLY A 16 13.87 5.51 25.47
C GLY A 16 14.67 5.92 26.71
N LEU A 17 14.31 5.44 27.92
CA LEU A 17 14.97 5.81 29.18
C LEU A 17 16.23 4.99 29.51
N ARG A 18 16.58 3.99 28.71
CA ARG A 18 17.94 3.44 28.73
C ARG A 18 18.73 4.18 27.66
N ALA A 19 19.50 5.18 28.10
CA ALA A 19 20.33 6.05 27.26
C ALA A 19 21.24 5.22 26.34
N GLN A 20 20.79 4.98 25.13
CA GLN A 20 21.62 4.60 24.01
C GLN A 20 21.52 5.71 22.96
N GLU A 21 22.64 6.03 22.35
CA GLU A 21 22.76 7.10 21.36
C GLU A 21 21.71 6.94 20.26
N VAL A 22 20.92 7.99 20.06
CA VAL A 22 19.96 8.07 18.96
C VAL A 22 20.74 8.54 17.74
N ASN A 23 21.09 7.63 16.86
CA ASN A 23 21.63 7.99 15.57
C ASN A 23 20.50 8.45 14.65
N VAL A 24 20.56 9.70 14.20
CA VAL A 24 19.63 10.26 13.21
C VAL A 24 20.35 10.22 11.85
N GLU A 25 20.07 9.20 11.07
CA GLU A 25 20.57 9.13 9.70
C GLU A 25 19.45 9.43 8.68
N VAL A 26 19.77 10.31 7.74
CA VAL A 26 18.94 10.56 6.55
C VAL A 26 19.57 9.76 5.40
N SER A 27 19.34 8.46 5.39
CA SER A 27 19.91 7.56 4.38
C SER A 27 18.94 6.45 4.02
N PRO A 28 18.98 5.93 2.78
CA PRO A 28 18.19 4.76 2.39
C PRO A 28 18.60 3.55 3.24
N ILE A 29 17.67 2.60 3.37
CA ILE A 29 17.87 1.38 4.17
C ILE A 29 19.13 0.69 3.70
N ASN A 30 20.17 0.73 4.53
CA ASN A 30 21.33 -0.11 4.39
C ASN A 30 21.22 -1.29 5.35
N GLU A 31 21.87 -2.40 5.02
CA GLU A 31 22.02 -3.60 5.88
C GLU A 31 22.54 -3.28 7.29
N SER A 32 23.15 -2.10 7.48
CA SER A 32 23.68 -1.59 8.74
C SER A 32 22.69 -1.60 9.92
N THR A 33 21.37 -1.53 9.67
CA THR A 33 20.37 -1.56 10.75
C THR A 33 20.25 -2.90 11.46
N LEU A 34 20.67 -4.00 10.82
CA LEU A 34 20.67 -5.33 11.42
C LEU A 34 22.02 -5.67 12.08
N GLU A 35 23.05 -4.88 11.83
CA GLU A 35 24.41 -5.15 12.30
C GLU A 35 24.77 -4.43 13.58
N GLN A 36 24.03 -3.40 13.98
CA GLN A 36 24.26 -2.65 15.20
C GLN A 36 23.04 -2.66 16.12
N GLU A 37 23.26 -2.97 17.38
CA GLU A 37 22.22 -2.86 18.41
C GLU A 37 21.90 -1.39 18.66
N GLY A 38 20.60 -1.06 18.81
CA GLY A 38 20.19 0.28 19.15
C GLY A 38 18.94 0.76 18.42
N PHE A 39 18.68 2.07 18.57
CA PHE A 39 17.58 2.76 17.93
C PHE A 39 18.08 3.57 16.73
N ASN A 40 17.36 3.47 15.64
CA ASN A 40 17.59 4.26 14.44
C ASN A 40 16.30 4.96 14.03
N VAL A 41 16.41 6.19 13.55
CA VAL A 41 15.30 6.99 13.04
C VAL A 41 15.61 7.39 11.61
N PHE A 42 14.70 7.07 10.71
CA PHE A 42 14.86 7.35 9.28
C PHE A 42 13.73 8.23 8.75
N PHE A 43 14.08 9.12 7.83
CA PHE A 43 13.13 9.93 7.10
C PHE A 43 13.26 9.68 5.60
N LEU A 44 12.10 9.53 4.91
CA LEU A 44 12.03 9.20 3.48
C LEU A 44 12.86 7.95 3.13
N ASN A 45 12.74 6.96 3.97
CA ASN A 45 13.61 5.81 4.09
C ASN A 45 13.42 4.78 2.98
N SER A 46 12.19 4.52 2.58
CA SER A 46 11.94 3.46 1.62
C SER A 46 10.75 3.76 0.72
N MET A 47 10.85 3.25 -0.49
CA MET A 47 9.78 3.25 -1.48
C MET A 47 9.40 1.82 -1.81
N ASN A 48 8.12 1.56 -2.00
CA ASN A 48 7.66 0.27 -2.51
C ASN A 48 6.95 0.44 -3.86
N PHE A 49 7.27 -0.47 -4.75
CA PHE A 49 6.56 -0.67 -6.00
C PHE A 49 6.12 -2.11 -6.13
N GLY A 50 4.84 -2.35 -6.43
CA GLY A 50 4.33 -3.71 -6.60
C GLY A 50 3.19 -3.83 -7.59
N PHE A 51 3.05 -5.03 -8.14
CA PHE A 51 1.91 -5.40 -8.96
C PHE A 51 0.78 -5.90 -8.07
N VAL A 52 -0.40 -5.34 -8.27
CA VAL A 52 -1.60 -5.66 -7.50
C VAL A 52 -2.46 -6.65 -8.27
N SER A 53 -2.82 -7.76 -7.61
CA SER A 53 -3.74 -8.76 -8.12
C SER A 53 -4.97 -8.85 -7.22
N PRO A 54 -6.18 -8.58 -7.74
CA PRO A 54 -7.39 -8.80 -6.96
C PRO A 54 -7.60 -10.30 -6.74
N LEU A 55 -7.92 -10.66 -5.50
CA LEU A 55 -8.23 -12.03 -5.08
C LEU A 55 -9.71 -12.35 -5.23
N SER A 56 -10.57 -11.38 -4.91
CA SER A 56 -11.99 -11.44 -5.20
C SER A 56 -12.26 -10.62 -6.45
N GLN A 57 -12.81 -11.27 -7.49
CA GLN A 57 -13.25 -10.58 -8.70
C GLN A 57 -14.76 -10.40 -8.62
N PRO A 58 -15.26 -9.22 -8.26
CA PRO A 58 -16.68 -8.95 -8.36
C PRO A 58 -17.12 -9.06 -9.82
N GLU A 59 -18.31 -9.59 -10.04
CA GLU A 59 -18.92 -9.60 -11.37
C GLU A 59 -18.83 -8.22 -12.00
N GLY A 60 -18.32 -8.15 -13.21
CA GLY A 60 -18.15 -6.90 -13.95
C GLY A 60 -16.85 -6.12 -13.69
N MET A 61 -16.12 -6.31 -12.60
CA MET A 61 -14.88 -5.57 -12.33
C MET A 61 -13.61 -6.30 -12.78
N GLY A 62 -13.63 -7.36 -13.54
CA GLY A 62 -12.42 -8.10 -13.90
C GLY A 62 -11.16 -7.24 -13.91
N ALA A 63 -10.48 -7.12 -12.79
CA ALA A 63 -9.24 -6.36 -12.74
C ALA A 63 -8.14 -7.18 -13.41
N LYS A 64 -7.30 -6.52 -14.17
CA LYS A 64 -6.17 -7.18 -14.81
C LYS A 64 -5.12 -7.49 -13.75
N HIS A 65 -4.71 -8.73 -13.64
CA HIS A 65 -3.58 -9.15 -12.80
C HIS A 65 -2.29 -8.42 -13.21
N PHE A 66 -2.09 -8.17 -14.50
CA PHE A 66 -1.01 -7.35 -15.01
C PHE A 66 -1.53 -5.98 -15.46
N GLY A 67 -1.12 -4.91 -14.76
CA GLY A 67 -1.48 -3.54 -15.08
C GLY A 67 -2.17 -2.78 -13.94
N SER A 68 -2.49 -3.45 -12.84
CA SER A 68 -2.74 -2.84 -11.54
C SER A 68 -1.44 -2.82 -10.76
N TYR A 69 -1.15 -1.73 -10.08
CA TYR A 69 0.10 -1.56 -9.32
C TYR A 69 -0.13 -0.68 -8.10
N GLU A 70 0.83 -0.74 -7.19
CA GLU A 70 0.87 0.16 -6.04
C GLU A 70 2.22 0.85 -5.96
N LEU A 71 2.17 2.03 -5.42
CA LEU A 71 3.33 2.84 -5.05
C LEU A 71 3.16 3.24 -3.59
N GLY A 72 4.21 3.18 -2.82
CA GLY A 72 4.22 3.67 -1.46
C GLY A 72 5.56 4.30 -1.11
N ILE A 73 5.53 5.17 -0.13
CA ILE A 73 6.71 5.80 0.44
C ILE A 73 6.57 5.84 1.95
N ASN A 74 7.57 5.35 2.65
CA ASN A 74 7.69 5.55 4.09
C ASN A 74 8.33 6.92 4.34
N VAL A 75 7.57 7.79 4.99
CA VAL A 75 8.01 9.15 5.32
C VAL A 75 8.81 9.17 6.62
N PHE A 76 8.47 8.27 7.53
CA PHE A 76 9.10 8.14 8.84
C PHE A 76 9.21 6.66 9.20
N GLU A 77 10.35 6.26 9.75
CA GLU A 77 10.55 4.94 10.33
C GLU A 77 11.38 5.05 11.62
N LEU A 78 10.91 4.35 12.65
CA LEU A 78 11.65 4.10 13.89
C LEU A 78 12.00 2.62 13.92
N SER A 79 13.26 2.30 14.05
CA SER A 79 13.79 0.94 14.04
C SER A 79 14.55 0.67 15.33
N TYR A 80 14.37 -0.50 15.90
CA TYR A 80 15.07 -0.97 17.09
C TYR A 80 15.64 -2.36 16.86
N THR A 81 16.94 -2.50 17.06
CA THR A 81 17.68 -3.76 16.96
C THR A 81 18.06 -4.24 18.36
N PRO A 82 17.25 -5.09 19.00
CA PRO A 82 17.53 -5.59 20.35
C PRO A 82 18.75 -6.53 20.42
N VAL A 83 18.99 -7.25 19.34
CA VAL A 83 20.10 -8.19 19.15
C VAL A 83 20.50 -8.14 17.67
N VAL A 84 21.79 -8.23 17.38
CA VAL A 84 22.30 -8.30 16.02
C VAL A 84 21.56 -9.36 15.22
N GLY A 85 21.08 -8.98 14.05
CA GLY A 85 20.28 -9.83 13.17
C GLY A 85 18.77 -9.84 13.45
N GLN A 86 18.27 -9.08 14.42
CA GLN A 86 16.83 -8.94 14.70
C GLN A 86 16.45 -7.46 14.78
N ASN A 87 15.38 -7.08 14.09
CA ASN A 87 14.93 -5.70 14.04
C ASN A 87 13.41 -5.62 14.22
N VAL A 88 12.97 -4.68 15.03
CA VAL A 88 11.57 -4.28 15.17
C VAL A 88 11.43 -2.88 14.62
N SER A 89 10.50 -2.66 13.72
CA SER A 89 10.30 -1.34 13.12
C SER A 89 8.86 -0.84 13.28
N PHE A 90 8.72 0.46 13.33
CA PHE A 90 7.47 1.18 13.18
C PHE A 90 7.65 2.21 12.07
N ALA A 91 6.82 2.14 11.04
CA ALA A 91 6.88 3.10 9.94
C ALA A 91 5.54 3.77 9.67
N MET A 92 5.60 4.99 9.14
CA MET A 92 4.44 5.75 8.66
C MET A 92 4.71 6.25 7.25
N GLY A 93 3.69 6.22 6.39
CA GLY A 93 3.87 6.59 5.01
C GLY A 93 2.59 6.89 4.24
N LEU A 94 2.77 7.01 2.94
CA LEU A 94 1.72 7.22 1.95
C LEU A 94 1.70 6.06 0.97
N ALA A 95 0.52 5.66 0.55
CA ALA A 95 0.35 4.66 -0.50
C ALA A 95 -0.72 5.08 -1.51
N ASP A 96 -0.44 4.79 -2.78
CA ASP A 96 -1.38 4.93 -3.89
C ASP A 96 -1.52 3.58 -4.60
N ARG A 97 -2.74 3.09 -4.73
CA ARG A 97 -3.07 1.80 -5.32
C ARG A 97 -3.92 2.01 -6.56
N PHE A 98 -3.46 1.46 -7.67
CA PHE A 98 -4.09 1.57 -8.99
C PHE A 98 -4.69 0.24 -9.40
N PHE A 99 -6.00 0.18 -9.49
CA PHE A 99 -6.74 -1.00 -9.97
C PHE A 99 -7.23 -0.76 -11.38
N LYS A 100 -6.62 -1.42 -12.35
CA LYS A 100 -7.04 -1.33 -13.75
C LYS A 100 -8.11 -2.38 -14.04
N THR A 101 -9.24 -1.95 -14.58
CA THR A 101 -10.32 -2.88 -14.93
C THR A 101 -10.06 -3.60 -16.24
N ARG A 102 -10.47 -4.86 -16.29
CA ARG A 102 -10.44 -5.72 -17.49
C ARG A 102 -11.60 -5.40 -18.43
N HIS A 103 -12.74 -5.08 -17.85
CA HIS A 103 -13.96 -4.76 -18.60
C HIS A 103 -13.90 -3.36 -19.17
N LYS A 104 -14.45 -3.24 -20.34
CA LYS A 104 -14.54 -2.02 -21.14
C LYS A 104 -15.72 -1.16 -20.66
N SER A 105 -15.70 -0.82 -19.38
CA SER A 105 -16.77 -0.08 -18.73
C SER A 105 -16.17 1.14 -18.00
N ILE A 106 -16.94 2.19 -17.95
CA ILE A 106 -16.65 3.37 -17.12
C ILE A 106 -16.93 2.99 -15.66
N ILE A 107 -15.98 3.23 -14.78
CA ILE A 107 -16.23 3.16 -13.34
C ILE A 107 -16.90 4.46 -12.94
N ASN A 108 -18.16 4.37 -12.60
CA ASN A 108 -18.97 5.51 -12.18
C ASN A 108 -19.24 5.49 -10.67
N ASN A 109 -19.68 6.63 -10.17
CA ASN A 109 -20.04 6.85 -8.78
C ASN A 109 -21.38 7.61 -8.73
N ARG A 110 -22.37 7.04 -8.04
CA ARG A 110 -23.61 7.74 -7.67
C ARG A 110 -23.74 7.66 -6.16
N ASP A 111 -23.71 8.80 -5.49
CA ASP A 111 -23.84 8.93 -4.02
C ASP A 111 -22.83 8.07 -3.20
N GLY A 112 -21.63 7.90 -3.75
CA GLY A 112 -20.59 7.08 -3.14
C GLY A 112 -20.62 5.60 -3.56
N VAL A 113 -21.67 5.16 -4.25
CA VAL A 113 -21.82 3.78 -4.72
C VAL A 113 -21.05 3.57 -6.01
N TYR A 114 -20.22 2.54 -6.01
CA TYR A 114 -19.50 2.07 -7.19
C TYR A 114 -20.43 1.32 -8.12
N PHE A 115 -20.41 1.65 -9.41
CA PHE A 115 -21.06 0.86 -10.45
C PHE A 115 -20.34 0.98 -11.80
N LEU A 116 -20.63 0.05 -12.70
CA LEU A 116 -20.04 0.01 -14.02
C LEU A 116 -21.08 0.40 -15.07
N GLU A 117 -20.70 1.35 -15.92
CA GLU A 117 -21.48 1.73 -17.08
C GLU A 117 -20.75 1.34 -18.36
N PRO A 118 -21.45 0.89 -19.40
CA PRO A 118 -20.84 0.67 -20.71
C PRO A 118 -20.29 2.00 -21.25
N PHE A 119 -19.25 1.94 -22.06
CA PHE A 119 -18.80 3.11 -22.78
C PHE A 119 -19.90 3.58 -23.76
N PRO A 120 -20.05 4.90 -23.98
CA PRO A 120 -21.05 5.45 -24.89
C PRO A 120 -20.98 4.79 -26.27
N ALA A 121 -22.13 4.70 -26.94
CA ALA A 121 -22.23 4.23 -28.32
C ALA A 121 -21.33 5.09 -29.22
N GLY A 122 -20.71 4.51 -30.23
CA GLY A 122 -19.77 5.22 -31.11
C GLY A 122 -18.34 5.36 -30.54
N THR A 123 -18.06 4.81 -29.34
CA THR A 123 -16.70 4.78 -28.83
C THR A 123 -15.81 3.88 -29.67
N GLU A 124 -14.67 4.44 -30.13
CA GLU A 124 -13.71 3.73 -30.95
C GLU A 124 -13.02 2.58 -30.22
N GLY A 125 -12.74 1.54 -30.95
CA GLY A 125 -11.99 0.28 -30.68
C GLY A 125 -11.49 0.00 -29.26
N ASN A 126 -11.46 -1.25 -28.94
CA ASN A 126 -11.18 -1.81 -27.59
C ASN A 126 -9.85 -1.41 -26.97
N ARG A 127 -8.80 -1.17 -27.77
CA ARG A 127 -7.46 -0.80 -27.28
C ARG A 127 -7.40 0.61 -26.75
N LYS A 128 -8.36 1.47 -27.11
CA LYS A 128 -8.40 2.89 -26.72
C LYS A 128 -9.27 3.16 -25.48
N ARG A 129 -9.93 2.11 -24.94
CA ARG A 129 -10.80 2.17 -23.76
C ARG A 129 -10.02 1.70 -22.53
N LYS A 130 -9.91 2.54 -21.51
CA LYS A 130 -9.18 2.24 -20.27
C LYS A 130 -9.92 2.84 -19.10
N SER A 131 -10.13 2.06 -18.05
CA SER A 131 -10.64 2.54 -16.77
C SER A 131 -9.75 2.04 -15.64
N ARG A 132 -9.57 2.88 -14.62
CA ARG A 132 -8.82 2.55 -13.42
C ARG A 132 -9.48 3.18 -12.20
N LEU A 133 -9.28 2.57 -11.07
CA LEU A 133 -9.60 3.08 -9.74
C LEU A 133 -8.27 3.36 -9.03
N ASP A 134 -8.10 4.57 -8.53
CA ASP A 134 -6.96 5.01 -7.76
C ASP A 134 -7.40 5.19 -6.30
N VAL A 135 -6.67 4.65 -5.33
CA VAL A 135 -6.99 4.74 -3.89
C VAL A 135 -5.78 5.25 -3.12
N TYR A 136 -5.96 6.34 -2.41
CA TYR A 136 -4.95 7.03 -1.62
C TYR A 136 -5.09 6.72 -0.15
N SER A 137 -3.99 6.39 0.49
CA SER A 137 -3.96 6.02 1.91
C SER A 137 -2.78 6.63 2.64
N LEU A 138 -3.01 6.96 3.92
CA LEU A 138 -1.96 7.01 4.92
C LEU A 138 -1.79 5.61 5.47
N ASN A 139 -0.57 5.17 5.71
CA ASN A 139 -0.30 3.89 6.34
C ASN A 139 0.53 4.06 7.60
N ALA A 140 0.37 3.12 8.52
CA ALA A 140 1.26 2.90 9.63
C ALA A 140 1.51 1.39 9.72
N SER A 141 2.76 1.00 9.92
CA SER A 141 3.14 -0.42 10.00
C SER A 141 3.99 -0.69 11.23
N VAL A 142 3.85 -1.91 11.73
CA VAL A 142 4.77 -2.50 12.70
C VAL A 142 5.34 -3.74 12.05
N GLY A 143 6.66 -3.85 12.05
CA GLY A 143 7.40 -4.91 11.41
C GLY A 143 8.39 -5.59 12.34
N TYR A 144 8.70 -6.83 12.01
CA TYR A 144 9.80 -7.59 12.58
C TYR A 144 10.59 -8.22 11.46
N LYS A 145 11.92 -8.03 11.47
CA LYS A 145 12.84 -8.55 10.46
C LYS A 145 13.93 -9.35 11.16
N VAL A 146 14.27 -10.51 10.60
CA VAL A 146 15.33 -11.38 11.11
C VAL A 146 16.30 -11.75 10.00
N LYS A 147 17.59 -11.67 10.31
CA LYS A 147 18.68 -12.15 9.46
C LYS A 147 18.77 -13.68 9.60
N VAL A 148 18.49 -14.39 8.53
CA VAL A 148 18.54 -15.88 8.48
C VAL A 148 19.94 -16.36 8.09
N SER A 149 20.58 -15.61 7.20
CA SER A 149 21.98 -15.82 6.80
C SER A 149 22.59 -14.50 6.40
N ASP A 150 23.87 -14.47 6.07
CA ASP A 150 24.55 -13.24 5.62
C ASP A 150 23.94 -12.62 4.37
N GLN A 151 23.25 -13.40 3.55
CA GLN A 151 22.61 -12.93 2.32
C GLN A 151 21.09 -12.89 2.37
N LEU A 152 20.46 -13.45 3.42
CA LEU A 152 18.99 -13.57 3.47
C LEU A 152 18.46 -13.02 4.78
N ASN A 153 17.52 -12.11 4.66
CA ASN A 153 16.67 -11.69 5.77
C ASN A 153 15.18 -11.91 5.44
N ILE A 154 14.40 -12.15 6.47
CA ILE A 154 12.94 -12.34 6.35
C ILE A 154 12.26 -11.36 7.29
N GLY A 155 11.26 -10.65 6.78
CA GLY A 155 10.45 -9.72 7.55
C GLY A 155 8.97 -10.06 7.49
N PHE A 156 8.27 -9.64 8.54
CA PHE A 156 6.81 -9.67 8.60
C PHE A 156 6.29 -8.33 9.13
N ASP A 157 5.32 -7.73 8.41
CA ASP A 157 4.72 -6.47 8.81
C ASP A 157 3.20 -6.58 8.88
N VAL A 158 2.64 -5.89 9.87
CA VAL A 158 1.21 -5.58 9.94
C VAL A 158 1.04 -4.09 9.59
N ILE A 159 0.26 -3.81 8.56
CA ILE A 159 0.08 -2.46 8.02
C ILE A 159 -1.38 -2.05 8.20
N GLY A 160 -1.61 -0.95 8.88
CA GLY A 160 -2.91 -0.30 8.97
C GLY A 160 -2.99 0.85 7.96
N ASN A 161 -3.98 0.80 7.06
CA ASN A 161 -4.18 1.88 6.09
C ASN A 161 -5.40 2.71 6.47
N TYR A 162 -5.25 4.02 6.46
CA TYR A 162 -6.34 4.98 6.48
C TYR A 162 -6.58 5.49 5.06
N ASN A 163 -7.65 5.01 4.41
CA ASN A 163 -8.03 5.40 3.06
C ASN A 163 -8.76 6.75 3.08
N PHE A 164 -8.09 7.82 2.64
CA PHE A 164 -8.65 9.17 2.68
C PHE A 164 -9.26 9.61 1.36
N GLY A 165 -9.00 8.92 0.25
CA GLY A 165 -9.53 9.27 -1.05
C GLY A 165 -9.52 8.14 -2.05
N ALA A 166 -10.54 8.14 -2.91
CA ALA A 166 -10.58 7.28 -4.08
C ALA A 166 -11.16 8.02 -5.27
N LYS A 167 -10.58 7.77 -6.47
CA LYS A 167 -11.11 8.30 -7.72
C LYS A 167 -11.03 7.25 -8.81
N SER A 168 -11.98 7.30 -9.76
CA SER A 168 -11.86 6.58 -11.02
C SER A 168 -11.46 7.51 -12.15
N VAL A 169 -10.71 6.96 -13.10
CA VAL A 169 -10.35 7.66 -14.34
C VAL A 169 -10.62 6.74 -15.51
N SER A 170 -11.58 7.12 -16.34
CA SER A 170 -11.90 6.43 -17.58
C SER A 170 -11.49 7.27 -18.78
N LYS A 171 -10.76 6.67 -19.72
CA LYS A 171 -10.30 7.31 -20.95
C LYS A 171 -10.79 6.51 -22.15
N TYR A 172 -11.33 7.19 -23.16
CA TYR A 172 -11.79 6.59 -24.41
C TYR A 172 -11.68 7.59 -25.57
N LYS A 173 -11.86 7.10 -26.79
CA LYS A 173 -11.97 7.94 -27.98
C LYS A 173 -13.37 7.85 -28.56
N MET A 174 -13.91 8.97 -29.01
CA MET A 174 -15.22 9.07 -29.65
C MET A 174 -15.15 10.15 -30.73
N GLY A 175 -15.47 9.78 -31.97
CA GLY A 175 -15.40 10.71 -33.12
C GLY A 175 -14.00 11.30 -33.34
N GLY A 176 -12.93 10.51 -33.10
CA GLY A 176 -11.54 11.00 -33.21
C GLY A 176 -10.99 11.66 -31.93
N ASP A 177 -11.84 12.20 -31.08
CA ASP A 177 -11.47 12.93 -29.87
C ASP A 177 -11.17 12.02 -28.69
N LYS A 178 -10.16 12.40 -27.88
CA LYS A 178 -9.87 11.77 -26.60
C LYS A 178 -10.78 12.34 -25.53
N LYS A 179 -11.63 11.50 -24.93
CA LYS A 179 -12.47 11.85 -23.80
C LYS A 179 -11.89 11.25 -22.51
N LYS A 180 -11.97 12.03 -21.40
CA LYS A 180 -11.57 11.62 -20.07
C LYS A 180 -12.70 11.93 -19.10
N VAL A 181 -13.17 10.90 -18.42
CA VAL A 181 -14.19 11.01 -17.37
C VAL A 181 -13.54 10.65 -16.02
N THR A 182 -13.78 11.45 -15.00
CA THR A 182 -13.24 11.24 -13.66
C THR A 182 -14.36 11.36 -12.65
N HIS A 183 -14.53 10.31 -11.84
CA HIS A 183 -15.44 10.31 -10.70
C HIS A 183 -14.62 10.24 -9.42
N ARG A 184 -15.09 10.91 -8.37
CA ARG A 184 -14.44 10.99 -7.06
C ARG A 184 -15.42 10.58 -5.96
N HIS A 185 -14.97 10.60 -4.70
CA HIS A 185 -15.78 10.38 -3.50
C HIS A 185 -16.42 8.98 -3.40
N PHE A 186 -15.67 7.95 -3.82
CA PHE A 186 -16.07 6.56 -3.55
C PHE A 186 -16.02 6.29 -2.05
N LYS A 187 -17.03 5.62 -1.52
CA LYS A 187 -17.07 5.19 -0.11
C LYS A 187 -16.24 3.92 0.07
N THR A 188 -14.96 4.11 0.29
CA THR A 188 -14.03 3.05 0.67
C THR A 188 -14.08 2.80 2.18
N GLN A 189 -13.64 1.61 2.60
CA GLN A 189 -13.36 1.34 4.01
C GLN A 189 -12.29 2.33 4.49
N LYS A 190 -12.60 3.03 5.59
CA LYS A 190 -11.68 4.02 6.17
C LYS A 190 -10.39 3.36 6.64
N PHE A 191 -10.50 2.22 7.31
CA PHE A 191 -9.38 1.47 7.85
C PHE A 191 -9.34 0.08 7.25
N THR A 192 -8.21 -0.29 6.68
CA THR A 192 -7.97 -1.61 6.10
C THR A 192 -6.63 -2.15 6.55
N PRO A 193 -6.57 -3.34 7.19
CA PRO A 193 -5.33 -4.00 7.52
C PRO A 193 -4.76 -4.72 6.31
N GLU A 194 -3.43 -4.76 6.24
CA GLU A 194 -2.65 -5.54 5.29
C GLU A 194 -1.56 -6.27 6.05
N TYR A 195 -1.15 -7.41 5.52
CA TYR A 195 -0.03 -8.21 6.01
C TYR A 195 1.01 -8.34 4.92
N ARG A 196 2.27 -8.09 5.25
CA ARG A 196 3.38 -8.15 4.31
C ARG A 196 4.44 -9.10 4.84
N ILE A 197 4.93 -9.97 3.95
CA ILE A 197 6.14 -10.76 4.16
C ILE A 197 7.19 -10.18 3.22
N THR A 198 8.38 -9.93 3.74
CA THR A 198 9.52 -9.39 3.02
C THR A 198 10.64 -10.42 3.02
N PHE A 199 11.30 -10.55 1.87
CA PHE A 199 12.49 -11.37 1.68
C PHE A 199 13.58 -10.44 1.16
N GLY A 200 14.54 -10.11 1.99
CA GLY A 200 15.71 -9.34 1.60
C GLY A 200 16.82 -10.27 1.14
N PHE A 201 17.33 -10.01 -0.04
CA PHE A 201 18.46 -10.73 -0.60
C PHE A 201 19.48 -9.71 -1.09
N GLU A 202 20.65 -9.67 -0.43
CA GLU A 202 21.65 -8.62 -0.64
C GLU A 202 21.01 -7.22 -0.52
N ASP A 203 21.05 -6.43 -1.58
CA ASP A 203 20.55 -5.04 -1.60
C ASP A 203 19.08 -4.91 -2.06
N VAL A 204 18.35 -6.02 -2.28
CA VAL A 204 17.00 -5.99 -2.82
C VAL A 204 16.02 -6.71 -1.90
N ASP A 205 15.03 -5.98 -1.45
CA ASP A 205 13.91 -6.52 -0.68
C ASP A 205 12.71 -6.81 -1.59
N PHE A 206 12.30 -8.08 -1.68
CA PHE A 206 11.05 -8.51 -2.32
C PHE A 206 9.95 -8.60 -1.28
N TYR A 207 8.72 -8.28 -1.63
CA TYR A 207 7.61 -8.48 -0.74
C TYR A 207 6.41 -9.15 -1.40
N ILE A 208 5.65 -9.86 -0.56
CA ILE A 208 4.30 -10.32 -0.83
C ILE A 208 3.39 -9.69 0.22
N LYS A 209 2.34 -9.01 -0.22
CA LYS A 209 1.40 -8.32 0.66
C LYS A 209 -0.02 -8.81 0.39
N PHE A 210 -0.78 -8.99 1.46
CA PHE A 210 -2.15 -9.50 1.43
C PHE A 210 -3.10 -8.55 2.15
N ALA A 211 -4.19 -8.17 1.48
CA ALA A 211 -5.28 -7.34 1.99
C ALA A 211 -6.57 -8.17 2.11
N PRO A 212 -6.86 -8.76 3.29
CA PRO A 212 -8.01 -9.66 3.48
C PRO A 212 -9.36 -8.95 3.50
N HIS A 213 -9.36 -7.66 3.81
CA HIS A 213 -10.57 -6.87 3.93
C HIS A 213 -10.93 -6.19 2.61
N SER A 214 -12.23 -6.08 2.35
CA SER A 214 -12.70 -5.36 1.16
C SER A 214 -12.30 -3.90 1.20
N LEU A 215 -11.87 -3.38 0.04
CA LEU A 215 -11.56 -1.97 -0.13
C LEU A 215 -12.80 -1.07 -0.02
N PHE A 216 -13.97 -1.56 -0.46
CA PHE A 216 -15.24 -0.83 -0.37
C PHE A 216 -16.03 -1.21 0.87
N GLN A 217 -16.81 -0.27 1.38
CA GLN A 217 -17.86 -0.55 2.36
C GLN A 217 -18.93 -1.46 1.72
N LYS A 218 -19.54 -2.35 2.52
CA LYS A 218 -20.38 -3.45 2.06
C LYS A 218 -21.49 -3.04 1.08
N GLU A 219 -22.08 -1.85 1.24
CA GLU A 219 -23.23 -1.39 0.44
C GLU A 219 -22.82 -0.45 -0.70
N TYR A 220 -21.54 -0.04 -0.75
CA TYR A 220 -21.08 1.01 -1.65
C TYR A 220 -20.17 0.51 -2.78
N GLY A 221 -19.89 -0.75 -2.79
CA GLY A 221 -19.08 -1.32 -3.86
C GLY A 221 -18.86 -2.82 -3.72
N PRO A 222 -18.24 -3.41 -4.72
CA PRO A 222 -17.99 -4.84 -4.73
C PRO A 222 -16.99 -5.25 -3.65
N LYS A 223 -17.04 -6.52 -3.21
CA LYS A 223 -16.00 -7.07 -2.34
C LYS A 223 -14.69 -7.14 -3.13
N LEU A 224 -13.78 -6.22 -2.86
CA LEU A 224 -12.48 -6.14 -3.50
C LEU A 224 -11.37 -6.38 -2.46
N THR A 225 -10.89 -7.60 -2.39
CA THR A 225 -9.68 -8.00 -1.68
C THR A 225 -8.55 -8.17 -2.69
N TYR A 226 -7.30 -8.01 -2.27
CA TYR A 226 -6.18 -8.07 -3.20
C TYR A 226 -4.90 -8.58 -2.53
N MET A 227 -3.98 -8.98 -3.37
CA MET A 227 -2.61 -9.31 -3.05
C MET A 227 -1.70 -8.46 -3.92
N SER A 228 -0.54 -8.11 -3.42
CA SER A 228 0.51 -7.48 -4.23
C SER A 228 1.85 -8.18 -4.05
N ILE A 229 2.65 -8.14 -5.09
CA ILE A 229 4.02 -8.65 -5.13
C ILE A 229 4.88 -7.54 -5.69
N GLY A 230 5.99 -7.24 -5.04
CA GLY A 230 6.83 -6.12 -5.45
C GLY A 230 8.17 -6.06 -4.78
N PHE A 231 8.77 -4.89 -4.85
CA PHE A 231 10.09 -4.56 -4.34
C PHE A 231 10.01 -3.39 -3.36
N LEU A 232 10.89 -3.42 -2.39
CA LEU A 232 11.22 -2.30 -1.51
C LEU A 232 12.60 -1.77 -1.92
N PHE A 233 12.73 -0.46 -1.96
CA PHE A 233 13.97 0.25 -2.29
C PHE A 233 14.28 1.25 -1.20
#